data_30c8f93ca50521ff48b54ca77285f30c
#
_entry.id   30c8f93ca50521ff48b54ca77285f30c
#
_cell.length_a   1.000
_cell.length_b   1.000
_cell.length_c   1.000
_cell.angle_alpha   90.00
_cell.angle_beta   90.00
_cell.angle_gamma   90.00
#
_symmetry.space_group_name_H-M   'P 1'
#
loop_
_entity.id
_entity.type
_entity.pdbx_description
1 polymer ?
#
loop_
_entity_poly.entity_id
_entity_poly.type
_entity_poly.pdbx_seq_one_letter_code
_entity_poly.pdbx_strand_id
1 'polypeptide(L)'
;LATDITEFKVCNDKVYLSPVLDLFNREIISYSISLSPNLQQVKDMLSGLFAKMPDTARPVFHSDQGWQYQHAEYQRLLAEHNITQSMSRKGNCMDNGAMENFFGRLKVEMFYGEQFETVEDFIHALDEYIYYYNNERISLKLKGMSPVQYRTHSKAS
;
A
#
# COMPACT_ATOMS: atom_id res chain seq x y z
N LEU A 1 -6.52 -7.09 4.13
CA LEU A 1 -5.72 -6.19 3.29
C LEU A 1 -6.41 -4.85 3.14
N ALA A 2 -5.63 -3.78 3.03
CA ALA A 2 -6.16 -2.44 2.84
C ALA A 2 -5.37 -1.70 1.75
N THR A 3 -6.01 -0.74 1.08
CA THR A 3 -5.38 0.10 0.06
C THR A 3 -5.94 1.51 0.13
N ASP A 4 -5.15 2.46 -0.33
CA ASP A 4 -5.53 3.85 -0.55
C ASP A 4 -4.48 4.48 -1.47
N ILE A 5 -4.75 5.67 -1.97
CA ILE A 5 -3.81 6.40 -2.82
C ILE A 5 -3.38 7.67 -2.09
N THR A 6 -2.08 7.94 -2.04
CA THR A 6 -1.56 9.18 -1.50
C THR A 6 -0.77 9.95 -2.55
N GLU A 7 -0.77 11.28 -2.43
CA GLU A 7 -0.14 12.19 -3.37
C GLU A 7 1.09 12.84 -2.76
N PHE A 8 2.13 13.00 -3.57
CA PHE A 8 3.33 13.76 -3.22
C PHE A 8 3.56 14.85 -4.25
N LYS A 9 3.94 16.04 -3.80
CA LYS A 9 4.38 17.11 -4.70
C LYS A 9 5.91 17.07 -4.77
N VAL A 10 6.45 16.81 -5.95
CA VAL A 10 7.90 16.66 -6.18
C VAL A 10 8.27 17.41 -7.45
N CYS A 11 9.16 18.41 -7.36
CA CYS A 11 9.71 19.12 -8.52
C CYS A 11 8.61 19.68 -9.45
N ASN A 12 7.57 20.29 -8.88
CA ASN A 12 6.39 20.83 -9.60
C ASN A 12 5.49 19.77 -10.24
N ASP A 13 5.78 18.49 -10.04
CA ASP A 13 4.94 17.39 -10.47
C ASP A 13 4.21 16.76 -9.28
N LYS A 14 3.18 15.97 -9.58
CA LYS A 14 2.50 15.16 -8.58
C LYS A 14 2.83 13.69 -8.83
N VAL A 15 3.14 12.98 -7.76
CA VAL A 15 3.43 11.55 -7.79
C VAL A 15 2.44 10.86 -6.87
N TYR A 16 1.89 9.74 -7.31
CA TYR A 16 0.85 9.00 -6.58
C TYR A 16 1.36 7.61 -6.22
N LEU A 17 1.19 7.23 -4.96
CA LEU A 17 1.52 5.90 -4.45
C LEU A 17 0.23 5.15 -4.13
N SER A 18 0.08 3.94 -4.64
CA SER A 18 -1.04 3.04 -4.36
C SER A 18 -0.51 1.72 -3.80
N PRO A 19 -0.43 1.59 -2.47
CA PRO A 19 0.09 0.37 -1.83
C PRO A 19 -1.02 -0.57 -1.39
N VAL A 20 -0.67 -1.85 -1.22
CA VAL A 20 -1.48 -2.85 -0.52
C VAL A 20 -0.83 -3.14 0.83
N LEU A 21 -1.56 -2.86 1.90
CA LEU A 21 -1.11 -3.09 3.27
C LEU A 21 -1.75 -4.35 3.85
N ASP A 22 -0.91 -5.26 4.35
CA ASP A 22 -1.39 -6.41 5.12
C ASP A 22 -1.63 -5.96 6.56
N LEU A 23 -2.87 -6.09 7.02
CA LEU A 23 -3.25 -5.62 8.36
C LEU A 23 -2.71 -6.51 9.47
N PHE A 24 -2.29 -7.74 9.17
CA PHE A 24 -1.76 -8.65 10.17
C PHE A 24 -0.34 -8.24 10.61
N ASN A 25 0.57 -8.06 9.66
CA ASN A 25 1.98 -7.76 9.95
C ASN A 25 2.41 -6.37 9.50
N ARG A 26 1.50 -5.58 8.92
CA ARG A 26 1.77 -4.22 8.41
C ARG A 26 2.74 -4.17 7.24
N GLU A 27 2.92 -5.27 6.54
CA GLU A 27 3.76 -5.35 5.35
C GLU A 27 3.10 -4.68 4.16
N ILE A 28 3.88 -3.98 3.34
CA ILE A 28 3.42 -3.51 2.03
C ILE A 28 3.70 -4.65 1.04
N ILE A 29 2.65 -5.38 0.69
CA ILE A 29 2.76 -6.58 -0.16
C ILE A 29 3.04 -6.20 -1.60
N SER A 30 2.37 -5.14 -2.08
CA SER A 30 2.50 -4.65 -3.44
C SER A 30 2.26 -3.15 -3.44
N TYR A 31 2.77 -2.46 -4.44
CA TYR A 31 2.48 -1.03 -4.63
C TYR A 31 2.73 -0.64 -6.07
N SER A 32 2.12 0.46 -6.49
CA SER A 32 2.40 1.08 -7.78
C SER A 32 2.63 2.58 -7.59
N ILE A 33 3.48 3.15 -8.43
CA ILE A 33 3.81 4.57 -8.43
C ILE A 33 3.45 5.12 -9.81
N SER A 34 2.72 6.24 -9.86
CA SER A 34 2.27 6.82 -11.11
C SER A 34 2.28 8.34 -11.02
N LEU A 35 2.37 9.00 -12.16
CA LEU A 35 2.22 10.45 -12.25
C LEU A 35 0.75 10.86 -12.38
N SER A 36 -0.17 9.90 -12.44
CA SER A 36 -1.60 10.13 -12.56
C SER A 36 -2.38 9.08 -11.77
N PRO A 37 -3.39 9.48 -10.97
CA PRO A 37 -4.15 8.54 -10.15
C PRO A 37 -5.27 7.88 -10.98
N ASN A 38 -4.91 7.15 -12.02
CA ASN A 38 -5.85 6.53 -12.95
C ASN A 38 -6.09 5.06 -12.62
N LEU A 39 -7.00 4.43 -13.36
CA LEU A 39 -7.33 3.03 -13.16
C LEU A 39 -6.14 2.11 -13.42
N GLN A 40 -5.27 2.47 -14.37
CA GLN A 40 -4.09 1.66 -14.68
C GLN A 40 -3.16 1.52 -13.47
N GLN A 41 -3.00 2.58 -12.68
CA GLN A 41 -2.20 2.53 -11.45
C GLN A 41 -2.73 1.45 -10.50
N VAL A 42 -4.04 1.42 -10.29
CA VAL A 42 -4.67 0.45 -9.39
C VAL A 42 -4.55 -0.96 -9.97
N LYS A 43 -4.69 -1.11 -11.27
CA LYS A 43 -4.52 -2.41 -11.96
C LYS A 43 -3.08 -2.93 -11.82
N ASP A 44 -2.09 -2.07 -11.93
CA ASP A 44 -0.68 -2.43 -11.76
C ASP A 44 -0.41 -2.91 -10.33
N MET A 45 -0.98 -2.21 -9.34
CA MET A 45 -0.91 -2.62 -7.95
C MET A 45 -1.52 -4.01 -7.75
N LEU A 46 -2.70 -4.25 -8.33
CA LEU A 46 -3.36 -5.56 -8.23
C LEU A 46 -2.53 -6.67 -8.88
N SER A 47 -1.92 -6.41 -10.03
CA SER A 47 -1.04 -7.39 -10.69
C SER A 47 0.09 -7.84 -9.77
N GLY A 48 0.70 -6.90 -9.06
CA GLY A 48 1.74 -7.21 -8.08
C GLY A 48 1.21 -8.02 -6.90
N LEU A 49 0.02 -7.70 -6.43
CA LEU A 49 -0.64 -8.46 -5.36
C LEU A 49 -0.93 -9.90 -5.80
N PHE A 50 -1.52 -10.07 -6.99
CA PHE A 50 -1.89 -11.40 -7.49
C PHE A 50 -0.66 -12.29 -7.67
N ALA A 51 0.47 -11.72 -8.08
CA ALA A 51 1.72 -12.46 -8.26
C ALA A 51 2.26 -13.02 -6.93
N LYS A 52 1.90 -12.41 -5.80
CA LYS A 52 2.38 -12.82 -4.48
C LYS A 52 1.37 -13.62 -3.67
N MET A 53 0.11 -13.65 -4.09
CA MET A 53 -0.93 -14.38 -3.39
C MET A 53 -0.91 -15.86 -3.76
N PRO A 54 -1.04 -16.77 -2.77
CA PRO A 54 -1.29 -18.18 -3.08
C PRO A 54 -2.70 -18.36 -3.65
N ASP A 55 -2.88 -19.34 -4.54
CA ASP A 55 -4.16 -19.61 -5.19
C ASP A 55 -5.27 -19.96 -4.21
N THR A 56 -4.90 -20.43 -3.03
CA THR A 56 -5.86 -20.80 -1.97
C THR A 56 -6.31 -19.62 -1.12
N ALA A 57 -5.69 -18.44 -1.27
CA ALA A 57 -6.03 -17.27 -0.44
C ALA A 57 -7.41 -16.74 -0.78
N ARG A 58 -8.13 -16.31 0.26
CA ARG A 58 -9.47 -15.71 0.14
C ARG A 58 -9.53 -14.43 0.98
N PRO A 59 -8.66 -13.44 0.69
CA PRO A 59 -8.58 -12.25 1.55
C PRO A 59 -9.78 -11.32 1.36
N VAL A 60 -9.98 -10.47 2.37
CA VAL A 60 -10.85 -9.30 2.27
C VAL A 60 -9.94 -8.10 1.96
N PHE A 61 -10.34 -7.30 0.98
CA PHE A 61 -9.58 -6.13 0.53
C PHE A 61 -10.39 -4.87 0.79
N HIS A 62 -9.94 -4.07 1.74
CA HIS A 62 -10.64 -2.87 2.19
C HIS A 62 -10.09 -1.62 1.52
N SER A 63 -10.99 -0.73 1.09
CA SER A 63 -10.65 0.59 0.53
C SER A 63 -11.71 1.61 0.95
N ASP A 64 -11.48 2.89 0.61
CA ASP A 64 -12.53 3.89 0.67
C ASP A 64 -13.46 3.74 -0.56
N GLN A 65 -14.35 4.73 -0.77
CA GLN A 65 -15.28 4.71 -1.88
C GLN A 65 -14.76 5.49 -3.11
N GLY A 66 -13.46 5.59 -3.29
CA GLY A 66 -12.86 6.23 -4.45
C GLY A 66 -13.36 5.62 -5.76
N TRP A 67 -13.43 6.43 -6.83
CA TRP A 67 -14.02 5.99 -8.09
C TRP A 67 -13.30 4.75 -8.68
N GLN A 68 -11.98 4.64 -8.48
CA GLN A 68 -11.21 3.51 -8.99
C GLN A 68 -11.72 2.18 -8.41
N TYR A 69 -12.08 2.21 -7.11
CA TYR A 69 -12.53 1.01 -6.40
C TYR A 69 -13.98 0.64 -6.70
N GLN A 70 -14.74 1.58 -7.24
CA GLN A 70 -16.11 1.35 -7.69
C GLN A 70 -16.19 0.94 -9.16
N HIS A 71 -15.08 1.01 -9.88
CA HIS A 71 -15.03 0.68 -11.30
C HIS A 71 -15.26 -0.81 -11.52
N ALA A 72 -16.09 -1.13 -12.51
CA ALA A 72 -16.48 -2.52 -12.79
C ALA A 72 -15.28 -3.43 -13.07
N GLU A 73 -14.26 -2.94 -13.74
CA GLU A 73 -13.06 -3.72 -14.05
C GLU A 73 -12.27 -4.06 -12.79
N TYR A 74 -12.15 -3.11 -11.85
CA TYR A 74 -11.50 -3.36 -10.57
C TYR A 74 -12.25 -4.45 -9.80
N GLN A 75 -13.56 -4.34 -9.72
CA GLN A 75 -14.41 -5.31 -9.01
C GLN A 75 -14.33 -6.69 -9.67
N ARG A 76 -14.28 -6.74 -11.00
CA ARG A 76 -14.14 -8.00 -11.75
C ARG A 76 -12.81 -8.68 -11.44
N LEU A 77 -11.70 -7.92 -11.42
CA LEU A 77 -10.38 -8.46 -11.11
C LEU A 77 -10.32 -9.05 -9.71
N LEU A 78 -10.91 -8.38 -8.72
CA LEU A 78 -10.97 -8.91 -7.37
C LEU A 78 -11.76 -10.22 -7.32
N ALA A 79 -12.93 -10.25 -7.96
CA ALA A 79 -13.78 -11.43 -7.97
C ALA A 79 -13.10 -12.62 -8.64
N GLU A 80 -12.39 -12.39 -9.75
CA GLU A 80 -11.65 -13.44 -10.47
C GLU A 80 -10.55 -14.08 -9.61
N HIS A 81 -10.04 -13.35 -8.62
CA HIS A 81 -8.97 -13.83 -7.73
C HIS A 81 -9.51 -14.20 -6.34
N ASN A 82 -10.82 -14.37 -6.22
CA ASN A 82 -11.48 -14.77 -4.96
C ASN A 82 -11.24 -13.79 -3.80
N ILE A 83 -11.14 -12.51 -4.12
CA ILE A 83 -10.97 -11.45 -3.13
C ILE A 83 -12.31 -10.80 -2.86
N THR A 84 -12.68 -10.71 -1.58
CA THR A 84 -13.90 -10.04 -1.14
C THR A 84 -13.62 -8.55 -0.99
N GLN A 85 -14.37 -7.73 -1.71
CA GLN A 85 -14.22 -6.28 -1.62
C GLN A 85 -14.99 -5.75 -0.40
N SER A 86 -14.31 -4.88 0.37
CA SER A 86 -14.91 -4.13 1.48
C SER A 86 -14.61 -2.66 1.27
N MET A 87 -15.59 -1.79 1.55
CA MET A 87 -15.40 -0.35 1.46
C MET A 87 -15.81 0.31 2.76
N SER A 88 -15.05 1.33 3.18
CA SER A 88 -15.43 2.15 4.32
C SER A 88 -16.67 2.97 3.97
N ARG A 89 -17.44 3.32 5.01
CA ARG A 89 -18.59 4.19 4.83
C ARG A 89 -18.14 5.58 4.38
N LYS A 90 -18.96 6.22 3.58
CA LYS A 90 -18.67 7.56 3.10
C LYS A 90 -18.41 8.52 4.27
N GLY A 91 -17.23 9.15 4.24
CA GLY A 91 -16.82 10.08 5.28
C GLY A 91 -16.31 9.47 6.57
N ASN A 92 -16.18 8.13 6.66
CA ASN A 92 -15.65 7.46 7.86
C ASN A 92 -14.20 7.05 7.66
N CYS A 93 -13.27 7.96 7.94
CA CYS A 93 -11.84 7.73 7.79
C CYS A 93 -11.25 6.77 8.84
N MET A 94 -11.97 6.47 9.93
CA MET A 94 -11.48 5.55 10.96
C MET A 94 -11.37 4.12 10.46
N ASP A 95 -12.11 3.77 9.41
CA ASP A 95 -12.09 2.43 8.82
C ASP A 95 -10.75 2.14 8.11
N ASN A 96 -9.89 3.14 7.90
CA ASN A 96 -8.61 2.96 7.19
C ASN A 96 -7.43 3.52 7.99
N GLY A 97 -7.50 3.47 9.32
CA GLY A 97 -6.50 4.05 10.21
C GLY A 97 -5.10 3.46 10.05
N ALA A 98 -4.99 2.15 9.77
CA ALA A 98 -3.70 1.50 9.58
C ALA A 98 -2.98 2.07 8.35
N MET A 99 -3.70 2.32 7.27
CA MET A 99 -3.14 2.91 6.05
C MET A 99 -2.72 4.36 6.29
N GLU A 100 -3.53 5.14 7.01
CA GLU A 100 -3.19 6.50 7.37
C GLU A 100 -1.90 6.55 8.21
N ASN A 101 -1.74 5.62 9.13
CA ASN A 101 -0.52 5.52 9.93
C ASN A 101 0.69 5.22 9.06
N PHE A 102 0.56 4.33 8.10
CA PHE A 102 1.65 4.05 7.17
C PHE A 102 2.03 5.28 6.37
N PHE A 103 1.05 5.98 5.78
CA PHE A 103 1.32 7.18 5.01
C PHE A 103 1.97 8.28 5.86
N GLY A 104 1.50 8.46 7.08
CA GLY A 104 2.07 9.43 8.01
C GLY A 104 3.53 9.15 8.31
N ARG A 105 3.86 7.90 8.61
CA ARG A 105 5.24 7.50 8.89
C ARG A 105 6.15 7.64 7.67
N LEU A 106 5.66 7.22 6.52
CA LEU A 106 6.41 7.35 5.28
C LEU A 106 6.77 8.81 5.01
N LYS A 107 5.79 9.70 5.13
CA LYS A 107 6.01 11.13 4.86
C LYS A 107 6.98 11.77 5.86
N VAL A 108 6.87 11.42 7.13
CA VAL A 108 7.77 11.93 8.17
C VAL A 108 9.19 11.38 7.98
N GLU A 109 9.32 10.10 7.68
CA GLU A 109 10.62 9.42 7.68
C GLU A 109 11.40 9.60 6.38
N MET A 110 10.73 9.84 5.24
CA MET A 110 11.45 9.93 3.97
C MET A 110 11.09 11.12 3.09
N PHE A 111 10.04 11.89 3.41
CA PHE A 111 9.57 12.96 2.51
C PHE A 111 9.71 14.35 3.09
N TYR A 112 9.17 14.61 4.31
CA TYR A 112 9.23 15.95 4.90
C TYR A 112 10.65 16.33 5.26
N GLY A 113 11.04 17.55 4.87
CA GLY A 113 12.40 18.05 5.11
C GLY A 113 13.43 17.59 4.10
N GLU A 114 13.07 16.70 3.17
CA GLU A 114 13.96 16.24 2.12
C GLU A 114 13.73 17.01 0.84
N GLN A 115 14.79 17.15 0.04
CA GLN A 115 14.72 17.75 -1.28
C GLN A 115 15.17 16.75 -2.33
N PHE A 116 14.37 16.60 -3.38
CA PHE A 116 14.67 15.70 -4.49
C PHE A 116 14.93 16.55 -5.74
N GLU A 117 16.02 16.28 -6.45
CA GLU A 117 16.38 17.03 -7.65
C GLU A 117 15.48 16.67 -8.83
N THR A 118 15.05 15.40 -8.90
CA THR A 118 14.18 14.90 -9.97
C THR A 118 13.07 14.01 -9.39
N VAL A 119 12.03 13.79 -10.20
CA VAL A 119 10.96 12.86 -9.86
C VAL A 119 11.53 11.44 -9.74
N GLU A 120 12.46 11.07 -10.60
CA GLU A 120 13.12 9.76 -10.59
C GLU A 120 13.89 9.53 -9.29
N ASP A 121 14.58 10.56 -8.78
CA ASP A 121 15.27 10.46 -7.49
C ASP A 121 14.29 10.19 -6.35
N PHE A 122 13.12 10.84 -6.38
CA PHE A 122 12.08 10.60 -5.39
C PHE A 122 11.55 9.18 -5.49
N ILE A 123 11.25 8.70 -6.69
CA ILE A 123 10.72 7.35 -6.91
C ILE A 123 11.73 6.31 -6.40
N HIS A 124 13.01 6.51 -6.69
CA HIS A 124 14.06 5.62 -6.20
C HIS A 124 14.12 5.60 -4.67
N ALA A 125 14.05 6.78 -4.04
CA ALA A 125 14.05 6.89 -2.58
C ALA A 125 12.80 6.23 -1.97
N LEU A 126 11.65 6.34 -2.64
CA LEU A 126 10.42 5.71 -2.20
C LEU A 126 10.52 4.18 -2.26
N ASP A 127 11.09 3.63 -3.35
CA ASP A 127 11.32 2.20 -3.48
C ASP A 127 12.26 1.70 -2.38
N GLU A 128 13.34 2.42 -2.11
CA GLU A 128 14.28 2.07 -1.04
C GLU A 128 13.61 2.13 0.34
N TYR A 129 12.76 3.13 0.56
CA TYR A 129 12.06 3.26 1.84
C TYR A 129 11.09 2.10 2.07
N ILE A 130 10.34 1.69 1.05
CA ILE A 130 9.39 0.58 1.20
C ILE A 130 10.15 -0.73 1.48
N TYR A 131 11.29 -0.94 0.83
CA TYR A 131 12.13 -2.09 1.15
C TYR A 131 12.60 -2.06 2.61
N TYR A 132 13.10 -0.91 3.06
CA TYR A 132 13.54 -0.71 4.45
C TYR A 132 12.37 -0.95 5.42
N TYR A 133 11.22 -0.36 5.11
CA TYR A 133 10.03 -0.49 5.96
C TYR A 133 9.63 -1.96 6.14
N ASN A 134 9.61 -2.72 5.06
CA ASN A 134 9.19 -4.13 5.10
C ASN A 134 10.21 -5.02 5.81
N ASN A 135 11.50 -4.80 5.60
CA ASN A 135 12.53 -5.77 5.95
C ASN A 135 13.39 -5.36 7.13
N GLU A 136 13.52 -4.07 7.42
CA GLU A 136 14.48 -3.56 8.40
C GLU A 136 13.86 -2.71 9.50
N ARG A 137 12.79 -1.99 9.21
CA ARG A 137 12.16 -1.08 10.19
C ARG A 137 11.43 -1.86 11.26
N ILE A 138 11.94 -1.78 12.49
CA ILE A 138 11.35 -2.47 13.64
C ILE A 138 10.25 -1.63 14.28
N SER A 139 9.32 -2.28 14.97
CA SER A 139 8.18 -1.63 15.64
C SER A 139 7.84 -2.37 16.91
N LEU A 140 7.45 -1.61 17.96
CA LEU A 140 6.99 -2.22 19.21
C LEU A 140 5.71 -3.03 19.00
N LYS A 141 4.82 -2.59 18.12
CA LYS A 141 3.60 -3.33 17.80
C LYS A 141 3.90 -4.71 17.21
N LEU A 142 5.05 -4.87 16.59
CA LEU A 142 5.50 -6.12 16.00
C LEU A 142 6.59 -6.79 16.85
N LYS A 143 6.56 -6.55 18.16
CA LYS A 143 7.49 -7.16 19.14
C LYS A 143 8.96 -6.89 18.80
N GLY A 144 9.27 -5.69 18.30
CA GLY A 144 10.62 -5.30 17.93
C GLY A 144 11.11 -5.87 16.60
N MET A 145 10.18 -6.32 15.75
CA MET A 145 10.50 -6.89 14.44
C MET A 145 10.02 -5.98 13.30
N SER A 146 10.60 -6.18 12.12
CA SER A 146 10.05 -5.61 10.89
C SER A 146 8.83 -6.41 10.44
N PRO A 147 7.99 -5.86 9.53
CA PRO A 147 6.83 -6.60 9.02
C PRO A 147 7.16 -7.99 8.47
N VAL A 148 8.20 -8.12 7.65
CA VAL A 148 8.59 -9.40 7.08
C VAL A 148 9.10 -10.35 8.16
N GLN A 149 9.91 -9.87 9.10
CA GLN A 149 10.39 -10.69 10.22
C GLN A 149 9.22 -11.19 11.06
N TYR A 150 8.25 -10.34 11.35
CA TYR A 150 7.08 -10.72 12.13
C TYR A 150 6.26 -11.82 11.43
N ARG A 151 6.05 -11.68 10.12
CA ARG A 151 5.36 -12.71 9.33
C ARG A 151 6.10 -14.05 9.38
N THR A 152 7.40 -14.03 9.17
CA THR A 152 8.24 -15.22 9.16
C THR A 152 8.25 -15.89 10.53
N HIS A 153 8.38 -15.11 11.60
CA HIS A 153 8.37 -15.62 12.97
C HIS A 153 7.02 -16.28 13.31
N SER A 154 5.92 -15.64 12.93
CA SER A 154 4.58 -16.16 13.19
C SER A 154 4.32 -17.49 12.47
N LYS A 155 4.87 -17.67 11.27
CA LYS A 155 4.74 -18.93 10.53
C LYS A 155 5.59 -20.04 11.12
N ALA A 156 6.70 -19.70 11.76
CA ALA A 156 7.62 -20.67 12.36
C ALA A 156 7.11 -21.20 13.72
N SER A 157 6.16 -20.49 14.33
CA SER A 157 5.53 -20.90 15.59
C SER A 157 4.17 -21.57 15.30
#